data_e2a5bc7477416e9da48e066efb9d1b33
#
_entry.id   e2a5bc7477416e9da48e066efb9d1b33
#
_cell.length_a   1.000
_cell.length_b   1.000
_cell.length_c   1.000
_cell.angle_alpha   90.00
_cell.angle_beta   90.00
_cell.angle_gamma   90.00
#
_symmetry.space_group_name_H-M   'P 1'
#
loop_
_entity.id
_entity.type
_entity.pdbx_description
1 polymer ?
#
loop_
_entity_poly.entity_id
_entity_poly.type
_entity_poly.pdbx_seq_one_letter_code
_entity_poly.pdbx_strand_id
1 'polypeptide(L)'
;MRVCIVDTETTSIEKPFAYNIGFTIYDTDEKAVLLREDFVAEQIWHNLELFTTAYYADKREGYISAMKSQKCRLEKLGYITQRMKRIIKTYEVTAAFAYNSPFDERVFNFNCDWFKIQNPFDTIPFYDIRGYVHQFMAFTPEYQAFCDKHKYYTENGNYSTNAENVYRFITQNLEFEEAHTALADCEIELQILLWCIDKGAEWNKAYKVYQSVPRKVEKILEVKTAEGEKVRFPYRKIVVYKEKDNKTRIILKNPLDKQA
;
A
#
# COMPACT_ATOMS: atom_id res chain seq x y z
N MET A 1 5.80 17.43 -15.98
CA MET A 1 6.46 16.10 -16.15
C MET A 1 5.40 15.03 -16.30
N ARG A 2 5.76 13.82 -16.80
CA ARG A 2 4.81 12.72 -16.90
C ARG A 2 5.23 11.55 -16.03
N VAL A 3 4.26 10.96 -15.35
CA VAL A 3 4.47 9.86 -14.40
C VAL A 3 3.58 8.68 -14.76
N CYS A 4 4.01 7.48 -14.40
CA CYS A 4 3.26 6.24 -14.53
C CYS A 4 2.82 5.77 -13.16
N ILE A 5 1.53 5.57 -12.95
CA ILE A 5 1.00 4.84 -11.79
C ILE A 5 0.75 3.42 -12.27
N VAL A 6 1.22 2.44 -11.53
CA VAL A 6 1.11 1.02 -11.92
C VAL A 6 0.75 0.17 -10.73
N ASP A 7 -0.13 -0.79 -10.96
CA ASP A 7 -0.48 -1.82 -10.00
C ASP A 7 -0.52 -3.20 -10.64
N THR A 8 -0.33 -4.25 -9.86
CA THR A 8 -0.30 -5.63 -10.33
C THR A 8 -1.08 -6.58 -9.42
N GLU A 9 -1.97 -7.37 -10.01
CA GLU A 9 -2.60 -8.49 -9.33
C GLU A 9 -1.84 -9.79 -9.60
N THR A 10 -1.58 -10.56 -8.56
CA THR A 10 -0.70 -11.73 -8.62
C THR A 10 -1.33 -13.00 -8.09
N THR A 11 -0.80 -14.14 -8.52
CA THR A 11 -1.27 -15.46 -8.07
C THR A 11 -0.88 -15.76 -6.61
N SER A 12 0.25 -15.26 -6.14
CA SER A 12 0.69 -15.43 -4.74
C SER A 12 1.76 -14.41 -4.36
N ILE A 13 2.01 -14.27 -3.06
CA ILE A 13 3.09 -13.41 -2.56
C ILE A 13 4.48 -14.04 -2.81
N GLU A 14 4.61 -15.36 -2.71
CA GLU A 14 5.92 -16.04 -2.81
C GLU A 14 6.41 -16.15 -4.25
N LYS A 15 5.52 -16.55 -5.16
CA LYS A 15 5.78 -16.64 -6.60
C LYS A 15 4.80 -15.75 -7.33
N PRO A 16 5.06 -14.44 -7.38
CA PRO A 16 4.08 -13.43 -7.80
C PRO A 16 3.96 -13.36 -9.32
N PHE A 17 3.35 -14.38 -9.92
CA PHE A 17 2.98 -14.32 -11.32
C PHE A 17 1.86 -13.29 -11.51
N ALA A 18 2.15 -12.23 -12.25
CA ALA A 18 1.17 -11.18 -12.54
C ALA A 18 0.14 -11.68 -13.53
N TYR A 19 -1.13 -11.77 -13.10
CA TYR A 19 -2.22 -12.10 -14.01
C TYR A 19 -2.98 -10.87 -14.51
N ASN A 20 -2.95 -9.76 -13.78
CA ASN A 20 -3.48 -8.47 -14.22
C ASN A 20 -2.45 -7.37 -13.99
N ILE A 21 -2.31 -6.48 -14.96
CA ILE A 21 -1.38 -5.34 -14.92
C ILE A 21 -2.15 -4.13 -15.41
N GLY A 22 -2.35 -3.16 -14.54
CA GLY A 22 -2.95 -1.86 -14.82
C GLY A 22 -1.91 -0.75 -14.76
N PHE A 23 -2.03 0.25 -15.63
CA PHE A 23 -1.23 1.45 -15.48
C PHE A 23 -1.89 2.68 -16.09
N THR A 24 -1.56 3.83 -15.51
CA THR A 24 -2.07 5.14 -15.90
C THR A 24 -0.90 6.09 -16.13
N ILE A 25 -0.92 6.83 -17.23
CA ILE A 25 0.03 7.91 -17.48
C ILE A 25 -0.64 9.24 -17.13
N TYR A 26 -0.03 9.99 -16.23
CA TYR A 26 -0.50 11.28 -15.77
C TYR A 26 0.49 12.39 -16.12
N ASP A 27 -0.02 13.50 -16.68
CA ASP A 27 0.75 14.70 -16.91
C ASP A 27 0.56 15.67 -15.73
N THR A 28 1.66 15.99 -15.04
CA THR A 28 1.63 16.82 -13.84
C THR A 28 1.40 18.30 -14.16
N ASP A 29 1.75 18.74 -15.35
CA ASP A 29 1.65 20.14 -15.76
C ASP A 29 0.23 20.43 -16.27
N GLU A 30 -0.30 19.53 -17.10
CA GLU A 30 -1.68 19.60 -17.59
C GLU A 30 -2.71 19.10 -16.54
N LYS A 31 -2.24 18.47 -15.47
CA LYS A 31 -3.08 17.83 -14.42
C LYS A 31 -4.12 16.87 -15.02
N ALA A 32 -3.70 16.07 -15.97
CA ALA A 32 -4.59 15.22 -16.75
C ALA A 32 -4.05 13.81 -16.90
N VAL A 33 -4.96 12.84 -16.91
CA VAL A 33 -4.66 11.46 -17.31
C VAL A 33 -4.59 11.40 -18.83
N LEU A 34 -3.43 11.02 -19.36
CA LEU A 34 -3.18 10.93 -20.81
C LEU A 34 -3.52 9.55 -21.36
N LEU A 35 -3.35 8.50 -20.54
CA LEU A 35 -3.54 7.11 -20.97
C LEU A 35 -3.93 6.24 -19.79
N ARG A 36 -4.79 5.25 -20.03
CA ARG A 36 -5.09 4.14 -19.16
C ARG A 36 -4.97 2.85 -19.96
N GLU A 37 -4.32 1.85 -19.38
CA GLU A 37 -4.19 0.53 -20.00
C GLU A 37 -4.43 -0.53 -18.92
N ASP A 38 -5.17 -1.56 -19.28
CA ASP A 38 -5.47 -2.71 -18.42
C ASP A 38 -5.26 -4.01 -19.21
N PHE A 39 -4.45 -4.91 -18.65
CA PHE A 39 -4.08 -6.15 -19.30
C PHE A 39 -4.24 -7.35 -18.38
N VAL A 40 -4.76 -8.42 -18.93
CA VAL A 40 -4.66 -9.77 -18.36
C VAL A 40 -3.53 -10.51 -19.07
N ALA A 41 -2.61 -11.09 -18.30
CA ALA A 41 -1.48 -11.85 -18.84
C ALA A 41 -1.92 -13.25 -19.30
N GLU A 42 -1.90 -13.50 -20.62
CA GLU A 42 -2.42 -14.71 -21.27
C GLU A 42 -1.83 -15.99 -20.68
N GLN A 43 -0.50 -16.03 -20.43
CA GLN A 43 0.18 -17.22 -19.95
C GLN A 43 -0.32 -17.65 -18.55
N ILE A 44 -0.64 -16.68 -17.70
CA ILE A 44 -1.10 -16.92 -16.34
C ILE A 44 -2.60 -17.23 -16.36
N TRP A 45 -3.36 -16.48 -17.16
CA TRP A 45 -4.80 -16.63 -17.30
C TRP A 45 -5.24 -18.01 -17.77
N HIS A 46 -4.51 -18.60 -18.74
CA HIS A 46 -4.80 -19.93 -19.28
C HIS A 46 -4.25 -21.07 -18.42
N ASN A 47 -3.35 -20.78 -17.49
CA ASN A 47 -2.89 -21.78 -16.52
C ASN A 47 -3.86 -21.78 -15.31
N LEU A 48 -4.93 -22.58 -15.42
CA LEU A 48 -5.98 -22.62 -14.38
C LEU A 48 -5.44 -23.09 -13.02
N GLU A 49 -4.50 -24.03 -13.01
CA GLU A 49 -3.88 -24.51 -11.77
C GLU A 49 -3.19 -23.36 -11.04
N LEU A 50 -2.44 -22.54 -11.77
CA LEU A 50 -1.75 -21.38 -11.23
C LEU A 50 -2.74 -20.27 -10.87
N PHE A 51 -3.71 -19.97 -11.73
CA PHE A 51 -4.67 -18.88 -11.51
C PHE A 51 -5.58 -19.14 -10.29
N THR A 52 -6.00 -20.40 -10.05
CA THR A 52 -6.84 -20.74 -8.90
C THR A 52 -6.16 -20.57 -7.55
N THR A 53 -4.82 -20.40 -7.53
CA THR A 53 -4.09 -20.06 -6.31
C THR A 53 -4.12 -18.55 -5.98
N ALA A 54 -4.62 -17.71 -6.88
CA ALA A 54 -4.72 -16.28 -6.65
C ALA A 54 -5.73 -15.97 -5.54
N TYR A 55 -5.39 -14.99 -4.69
CA TYR A 55 -6.27 -14.56 -3.60
C TYR A 55 -7.63 -14.05 -4.13
N TYR A 56 -7.62 -13.38 -5.27
CA TYR A 56 -8.81 -12.87 -5.95
C TYR A 56 -9.24 -13.70 -7.17
N ALA A 57 -9.06 -15.04 -7.11
CA ALA A 57 -9.46 -15.94 -8.19
C ALA A 57 -10.98 -15.90 -8.49
N ASP A 58 -11.80 -15.56 -7.52
CA ASP A 58 -13.25 -15.36 -7.61
C ASP A 58 -13.64 -14.20 -8.55
N LYS A 59 -12.75 -13.21 -8.77
CA LYS A 59 -12.99 -12.10 -9.70
C LYS A 59 -12.85 -12.45 -11.18
N ARG A 60 -12.55 -13.71 -11.50
CA ARG A 60 -12.36 -14.18 -12.89
C ARG A 60 -13.49 -13.79 -13.83
N GLU A 61 -14.75 -13.91 -13.40
CA GLU A 61 -15.92 -13.54 -14.22
C GLU A 61 -15.94 -12.04 -14.54
N GLY A 62 -15.50 -11.20 -13.62
CA GLY A 62 -15.33 -9.75 -13.84
C GLY A 62 -14.33 -9.46 -14.96
N TYR A 63 -13.20 -10.14 -14.98
CA TYR A 63 -12.19 -10.01 -16.05
C TYR A 63 -12.72 -10.49 -17.39
N ILE A 64 -13.48 -11.60 -17.43
CA ILE A 64 -14.14 -12.08 -18.67
C ILE A 64 -15.08 -11.01 -19.23
N SER A 65 -15.88 -10.40 -18.36
CA SER A 65 -16.78 -9.31 -18.74
C SER A 65 -16.03 -8.07 -19.24
N ALA A 66 -14.95 -7.68 -18.55
CA ALA A 66 -14.09 -6.55 -18.93
C ALA A 66 -13.41 -6.79 -20.29
N MET A 67 -12.92 -7.99 -20.55
CA MET A 67 -12.35 -8.36 -21.85
C MET A 67 -13.39 -8.33 -22.98
N LYS A 68 -14.60 -8.86 -22.74
CA LYS A 68 -15.71 -8.81 -23.72
C LYS A 68 -16.12 -7.37 -24.05
N SER A 69 -16.08 -6.48 -23.10
CA SER A 69 -16.39 -5.04 -23.28
C SER A 69 -15.18 -4.20 -23.70
N GLN A 70 -14.04 -4.82 -24.00
CA GLN A 70 -12.78 -4.16 -24.41
C GLN A 70 -12.22 -3.17 -23.38
N LYS A 71 -12.61 -3.28 -22.12
CA LYS A 71 -12.06 -2.48 -21.02
C LYS A 71 -10.72 -3.00 -20.52
N CYS A 72 -10.48 -4.30 -20.73
CA CYS A 72 -9.24 -4.99 -20.41
C CYS A 72 -8.83 -5.86 -21.60
N ARG A 73 -7.54 -6.06 -21.83
CA ARG A 73 -7.02 -6.85 -22.96
C ARG A 73 -6.26 -8.07 -22.48
N LEU A 74 -6.54 -9.23 -23.08
CA LEU A 74 -5.77 -10.46 -22.88
C LEU A 74 -4.57 -10.45 -23.83
N GLU A 75 -3.38 -10.38 -23.27
CA GLU A 75 -2.14 -10.26 -24.05
C GLU A 75 -0.99 -11.09 -23.44
N LYS A 76 -0.03 -11.47 -24.26
CA LYS A 76 1.20 -12.09 -23.77
C LYS A 76 2.01 -11.10 -22.95
N LEU A 77 2.59 -11.55 -21.84
CA LEU A 77 3.35 -10.70 -20.93
C LEU A 77 4.50 -9.95 -21.64
N GLY A 78 5.18 -10.61 -22.60
CA GLY A 78 6.20 -9.94 -23.41
C GLY A 78 5.66 -8.81 -24.29
N TYR A 79 4.42 -8.90 -24.76
CA TYR A 79 3.76 -7.81 -25.47
C TYR A 79 3.42 -6.67 -24.50
N ILE A 80 2.88 -7.00 -23.32
CA ILE A 80 2.53 -6.01 -22.29
C ILE A 80 3.75 -5.17 -21.90
N THR A 81 4.85 -5.82 -21.51
CA THR A 81 6.09 -5.11 -21.12
C THR A 81 6.70 -4.29 -22.25
N GLN A 82 6.68 -4.81 -23.49
CA GLN A 82 7.15 -4.06 -24.66
C GLN A 82 6.26 -2.84 -24.96
N ARG A 83 4.94 -2.97 -24.78
CA ARG A 83 4.02 -1.85 -24.93
C ARG A 83 4.25 -0.79 -23.85
N MET A 84 4.41 -1.20 -22.58
CA MET A 84 4.76 -0.30 -21.50
C MET A 84 6.06 0.47 -21.80
N LYS A 85 7.12 -0.22 -22.24
CA LYS A 85 8.39 0.43 -22.65
C LYS A 85 8.19 1.47 -23.75
N ARG A 86 7.38 1.16 -24.76
CA ARG A 86 7.08 2.12 -25.83
C ARG A 86 6.32 3.32 -25.29
N ILE A 87 5.33 3.11 -24.40
CA ILE A 87 4.54 4.18 -23.80
C ILE A 87 5.45 5.06 -22.93
N ILE A 88 6.26 4.48 -22.04
CA ILE A 88 7.24 5.20 -21.21
C ILE A 88 8.12 6.10 -22.08
N LYS A 89 8.62 5.57 -23.18
CA LYS A 89 9.45 6.34 -24.12
C LYS A 89 8.65 7.42 -24.87
N THR A 90 7.46 7.08 -25.40
CA THR A 90 6.66 7.98 -26.22
C THR A 90 6.11 9.17 -25.43
N TYR A 91 5.71 8.91 -24.19
CA TYR A 91 5.21 9.94 -23.27
C TYR A 91 6.33 10.60 -22.45
N GLU A 92 7.59 10.20 -22.65
CA GLU A 92 8.73 10.72 -21.88
C GLU A 92 8.49 10.62 -20.35
N VAL A 93 7.98 9.46 -19.91
CA VAL A 93 7.71 9.21 -18.50
C VAL A 93 9.00 9.23 -17.70
N THR A 94 9.01 10.01 -16.63
CA THR A 94 10.23 10.25 -15.84
C THR A 94 10.26 9.49 -14.50
N ALA A 95 9.13 8.95 -14.06
CA ALA A 95 9.03 8.15 -12.83
C ALA A 95 7.83 7.22 -12.86
N ALA A 96 7.92 6.09 -12.16
CA ALA A 96 6.83 5.21 -11.86
C ALA A 96 6.48 5.27 -10.36
N PHE A 97 5.21 5.01 -10.04
CA PHE A 97 4.67 5.00 -8.69
C PHE A 97 3.75 3.80 -8.50
N ALA A 98 3.78 3.21 -7.30
CA ALA A 98 2.81 2.22 -6.84
C ALA A 98 2.62 2.33 -5.32
N TYR A 99 1.51 1.84 -4.81
CA TYR A 99 1.31 1.74 -3.37
C TYR A 99 1.99 0.49 -2.82
N ASN A 100 3.02 0.66 -1.96
CA ASN A 100 3.93 -0.40 -1.55
C ASN A 100 4.79 -0.91 -2.73
N SER A 101 5.40 0.02 -3.46
CA SER A 101 6.15 -0.24 -4.70
C SER A 101 7.18 -1.37 -4.64
N PRO A 102 7.82 -1.71 -3.50
CA PRO A 102 8.72 -2.86 -3.44
C PRO A 102 8.05 -4.19 -3.82
N PHE A 103 6.72 -4.29 -3.68
CA PHE A 103 5.98 -5.46 -4.13
C PHE A 103 5.92 -5.50 -5.67
N ASP A 104 5.46 -4.42 -6.30
CA ASP A 104 5.32 -4.35 -7.76
C ASP A 104 6.67 -4.43 -8.49
N GLU A 105 7.70 -3.79 -7.96
CA GLU A 105 9.08 -3.95 -8.46
C GLU A 105 9.52 -5.41 -8.46
N ARG A 106 9.25 -6.12 -7.35
CA ARG A 106 9.53 -7.56 -7.25
C ARG A 106 8.70 -8.38 -8.23
N VAL A 107 7.42 -8.03 -8.42
CA VAL A 107 6.54 -8.68 -9.41
C VAL A 107 7.10 -8.53 -10.81
N PHE A 108 7.45 -7.31 -11.22
CA PHE A 108 8.04 -7.09 -12.56
C PHE A 108 9.37 -7.83 -12.71
N ASN A 109 10.28 -7.73 -11.75
CA ASN A 109 11.57 -8.42 -11.80
C ASN A 109 11.37 -9.95 -11.89
N PHE A 110 10.53 -10.54 -11.03
CA PHE A 110 10.25 -11.97 -11.04
C PHE A 110 9.69 -12.45 -12.38
N ASN A 111 8.68 -11.76 -12.92
CA ASN A 111 8.04 -12.17 -14.18
C ASN A 111 8.98 -11.94 -15.38
N CYS A 112 9.72 -10.84 -15.40
CA CYS A 112 10.66 -10.56 -16.47
C CYS A 112 11.80 -11.57 -16.51
N ASP A 113 12.33 -11.96 -15.36
CA ASP A 113 13.35 -13.00 -15.24
C ASP A 113 12.82 -14.37 -15.63
N TRP A 114 11.59 -14.73 -15.20
CA TRP A 114 10.98 -16.02 -15.50
C TRP A 114 10.71 -16.19 -16.99
N PHE A 115 10.14 -15.18 -17.63
CA PHE A 115 9.76 -15.22 -19.06
C PHE A 115 10.88 -14.73 -20.00
N LYS A 116 12.07 -14.34 -19.46
CA LYS A 116 13.21 -13.83 -20.23
C LYS A 116 12.84 -12.61 -21.09
N ILE A 117 12.12 -11.68 -20.50
CA ILE A 117 11.72 -10.40 -21.10
C ILE A 117 12.31 -9.22 -20.33
N GLN A 118 12.33 -8.04 -20.93
CA GLN A 118 12.90 -6.85 -20.30
C GLN A 118 11.89 -6.17 -19.37
N ASN A 119 12.34 -5.77 -18.19
CA ASN A 119 11.53 -4.95 -17.28
C ASN A 119 11.29 -3.56 -17.91
N PRO A 120 10.03 -3.07 -17.97
CA PRO A 120 9.74 -1.78 -18.56
C PRO A 120 10.24 -0.58 -17.74
N PHE A 121 10.54 -0.77 -16.45
CA PHE A 121 10.91 0.28 -15.53
C PHE A 121 12.42 0.39 -15.26
N ASP A 122 13.27 -0.42 -15.89
CA ASP A 122 14.74 -0.43 -15.66
C ASP A 122 15.43 0.95 -15.81
N THR A 123 14.81 1.89 -16.51
CA THR A 123 15.40 3.18 -16.88
C THR A 123 14.83 4.38 -16.15
N ILE A 124 13.83 4.19 -15.31
CA ILE A 124 13.17 5.26 -14.55
C ILE A 124 13.07 4.90 -13.07
N PRO A 125 13.11 5.87 -12.15
CA PRO A 125 12.91 5.62 -10.73
C PRO A 125 11.50 5.13 -10.44
N PHE A 126 11.39 4.28 -9.41
CA PHE A 126 10.13 3.78 -8.91
C PHE A 126 9.93 4.28 -7.48
N TYR A 127 8.84 4.99 -7.20
CA TYR A 127 8.56 5.61 -5.92
C TYR A 127 7.37 4.94 -5.22
N ASP A 128 7.47 4.81 -3.90
CA ASP A 128 6.44 4.22 -3.07
C ASP A 128 5.45 5.28 -2.54
N ILE A 129 4.21 5.25 -3.03
CA ILE A 129 3.13 6.17 -2.61
C ILE A 129 2.88 6.07 -1.10
N ARG A 130 3.10 4.90 -0.49
CA ARG A 130 2.98 4.72 0.96
C ARG A 130 3.97 5.61 1.74
N GLY A 131 5.15 5.89 1.17
CA GLY A 131 6.09 6.84 1.75
C GLY A 131 5.53 8.26 1.80
N TYR A 132 4.83 8.68 0.76
CA TYR A 132 4.11 9.97 0.69
C TYR A 132 3.01 10.03 1.74
N VAL A 133 2.20 8.99 1.85
CA VAL A 133 1.16 8.88 2.89
C VAL A 133 1.77 8.97 4.29
N HIS A 134 2.85 8.27 4.55
CA HIS A 134 3.52 8.35 5.85
C HIS A 134 4.03 9.75 6.16
N GLN A 135 4.59 10.45 5.18
CA GLN A 135 5.14 11.79 5.38
C GLN A 135 4.06 12.85 5.59
N PHE A 136 2.96 12.80 4.85
CA PHE A 136 2.01 13.91 4.75
C PHE A 136 0.66 13.63 5.42
N MET A 137 0.36 12.38 5.79
CA MET A 137 -0.95 12.00 6.33
C MET A 137 -0.87 11.18 7.62
N ALA A 138 -0.21 10.03 7.60
CA ALA A 138 -0.38 8.97 8.60
C ALA A 138 -0.07 9.39 10.04
N PHE A 139 0.84 10.35 10.23
CA PHE A 139 1.22 10.87 11.53
C PHE A 139 0.46 12.15 11.91
N THR A 140 -0.48 12.62 11.11
CA THR A 140 -1.30 13.80 11.43
C THR A 140 -2.37 13.45 12.47
N PRO A 141 -2.72 14.40 13.35
CA PRO A 141 -3.80 14.20 14.32
C PRO A 141 -5.14 13.88 13.66
N GLU A 142 -5.40 14.47 12.49
CA GLU A 142 -6.66 14.33 11.74
C GLU A 142 -6.82 12.88 11.24
N TYR A 143 -5.78 12.30 10.62
CA TYR A 143 -5.81 10.93 10.16
C TYR A 143 -5.90 9.93 11.31
N GLN A 144 -5.15 10.17 12.39
CA GLN A 144 -5.19 9.32 13.58
C GLN A 144 -6.56 9.35 14.25
N ALA A 145 -7.19 10.54 14.37
CA ALA A 145 -8.55 10.68 14.90
C ALA A 145 -9.60 9.97 14.01
N PHE A 146 -9.43 10.04 12.68
CA PHE A 146 -10.26 9.30 11.74
C PHE A 146 -10.12 7.79 11.94
N CYS A 147 -8.90 7.27 12.04
CA CYS A 147 -8.66 5.86 12.32
C CYS A 147 -9.22 5.42 13.69
N ASP A 148 -9.09 6.26 14.73
CA ASP A 148 -9.64 5.97 16.05
C ASP A 148 -11.18 5.90 16.02
N LYS A 149 -11.82 6.82 15.31
CA LYS A 149 -13.28 6.88 15.15
C LYS A 149 -13.84 5.65 14.45
N HIS A 150 -13.15 5.20 13.40
CA HIS A 150 -13.62 4.09 12.54
C HIS A 150 -12.93 2.75 12.85
N LYS A 151 -12.04 2.71 13.86
CA LYS A 151 -11.29 1.51 14.30
C LYS A 151 -10.42 0.91 13.19
N TYR A 152 -9.85 1.75 12.34
CA TYR A 152 -8.94 1.33 11.27
C TYR A 152 -7.54 1.06 11.81
N TYR A 153 -7.34 -0.16 12.29
CA TYR A 153 -6.10 -0.62 12.89
C TYR A 153 -5.58 -1.88 12.18
N THR A 154 -4.27 -2.03 12.22
CA THR A 154 -3.63 -3.29 11.85
C THR A 154 -3.85 -4.34 12.95
N GLU A 155 -3.58 -5.62 12.66
CA GLU A 155 -3.63 -6.71 13.64
C GLU A 155 -2.78 -6.42 14.89
N ASN A 156 -1.68 -5.70 14.73
CA ASN A 156 -0.80 -5.29 15.83
C ASN A 156 -1.29 -4.03 16.57
N GLY A 157 -2.49 -3.53 16.27
CA GLY A 157 -3.10 -2.37 16.93
C GLY A 157 -2.49 -1.02 16.54
N ASN A 158 -1.70 -0.94 15.48
CA ASN A 158 -1.21 0.30 14.91
C ASN A 158 -2.26 0.94 13.97
N TYR A 159 -2.13 2.22 13.64
CA TYR A 159 -2.99 2.84 12.63
C TYR A 159 -2.76 2.17 11.26
N SER A 160 -3.85 1.80 10.60
CA SER A 160 -3.81 1.25 9.24
C SER A 160 -3.45 2.35 8.25
N THR A 161 -2.60 2.02 7.29
CA THR A 161 -2.24 2.88 6.16
C THR A 161 -2.32 2.08 4.86
N ASN A 162 -3.28 1.15 4.73
CA ASN A 162 -3.59 0.55 3.44
C ASN A 162 -4.30 1.56 2.52
N ALA A 163 -4.24 1.34 1.23
CA ALA A 163 -4.74 2.29 0.24
C ALA A 163 -6.24 2.57 0.44
N GLU A 164 -7.05 1.55 0.72
CA GLU A 164 -8.48 1.69 0.96
C GLU A 164 -8.82 2.64 2.11
N ASN A 165 -8.20 2.48 3.28
CA ASN A 165 -8.46 3.34 4.44
C ASN A 165 -7.95 4.76 4.23
N VAL A 166 -6.83 4.92 3.53
CA VAL A 166 -6.29 6.22 3.12
C VAL A 166 -7.25 6.91 2.16
N TYR A 167 -7.77 6.19 1.19
CA TYR A 167 -8.73 6.71 0.21
C TYR A 167 -10.07 7.08 0.87
N ARG A 168 -10.58 6.27 1.81
CA ARG A 168 -11.75 6.61 2.64
C ARG A 168 -11.56 7.90 3.41
N PHE A 169 -10.36 8.12 3.96
CA PHE A 169 -10.04 9.38 4.63
C PHE A 169 -10.06 10.58 3.69
N ILE A 170 -9.47 10.46 2.51
CA ILE A 170 -9.39 11.54 1.52
C ILE A 170 -10.77 11.92 1.00
N THR A 171 -11.59 10.91 0.67
CA THR A 171 -12.90 11.11 0.04
C THR A 171 -14.05 11.27 1.01
N GLN A 172 -13.83 10.93 2.29
CA GLN A 172 -14.87 10.80 3.32
C GLN A 172 -15.97 9.79 2.94
N ASN A 173 -15.70 8.90 1.98
CA ASN A 173 -16.59 7.82 1.59
C ASN A 173 -16.26 6.55 2.36
N LEU A 174 -16.98 6.31 3.45
CA LEU A 174 -16.77 5.16 4.34
C LEU A 174 -17.23 3.82 3.74
N GLU A 175 -18.15 3.89 2.77
CA GLU A 175 -18.69 2.72 2.07
C GLU A 175 -17.80 2.28 0.89
N PHE A 176 -16.70 3.02 0.66
CA PHE A 176 -15.79 2.66 -0.42
C PHE A 176 -15.13 1.30 -0.13
N GLU A 177 -15.15 0.44 -1.12
CA GLU A 177 -14.44 -0.84 -1.14
C GLU A 177 -13.52 -0.89 -2.37
N GLU A 178 -12.30 -1.33 -2.17
CA GLU A 178 -11.30 -1.47 -3.23
C GLU A 178 -11.72 -2.56 -4.22
N ALA A 179 -11.66 -2.26 -5.50
CA ALA A 179 -12.09 -3.20 -6.54
C ALA A 179 -11.13 -4.40 -6.67
N HIS A 180 -9.88 -4.23 -6.26
CA HIS A 180 -8.79 -5.19 -6.43
C HIS A 180 -8.68 -5.65 -7.88
N THR A 181 -8.59 -4.68 -8.77
CA THR A 181 -8.22 -4.84 -10.17
C THR A 181 -7.18 -3.78 -10.48
N ALA A 182 -6.10 -4.18 -11.14
CA ALA A 182 -4.91 -3.35 -11.24
C ALA A 182 -5.17 -1.92 -11.77
N LEU A 183 -6.01 -1.73 -12.78
CA LEU A 183 -6.30 -0.39 -13.28
C LEU A 183 -7.17 0.43 -12.30
N ALA A 184 -8.14 -0.18 -11.61
CA ALA A 184 -8.95 0.55 -10.63
C ALA A 184 -8.11 0.98 -9.44
N ASP A 185 -7.17 0.14 -9.02
CA ASP A 185 -6.27 0.44 -7.92
C ASP A 185 -5.27 1.54 -8.30
N CYS A 186 -4.76 1.57 -9.54
CA CYS A 186 -4.02 2.72 -10.09
C CYS A 186 -4.79 4.06 -10.00
N GLU A 187 -6.11 4.04 -10.20
CA GLU A 187 -6.92 5.26 -10.12
C GLU A 187 -7.02 5.80 -8.69
N ILE A 188 -7.14 4.91 -7.72
CA ILE A 188 -7.15 5.24 -6.28
C ILE A 188 -5.77 5.75 -5.85
N GLU A 189 -4.72 5.05 -6.23
CA GLU A 189 -3.34 5.39 -5.92
C GLU A 189 -2.94 6.75 -6.49
N LEU A 190 -3.36 7.06 -7.71
CA LEU A 190 -3.17 8.39 -8.29
C LEU A 190 -3.86 9.47 -7.43
N GLN A 191 -5.09 9.25 -6.97
CA GLN A 191 -5.79 10.23 -6.14
C GLN A 191 -5.12 10.41 -4.78
N ILE A 192 -4.62 9.32 -4.17
CA ILE A 192 -3.84 9.39 -2.94
C ILE A 192 -2.56 10.21 -3.15
N LEU A 193 -1.83 9.93 -4.23
CA LEU A 193 -0.60 10.66 -4.58
C LEU A 193 -0.88 12.15 -4.81
N LEU A 194 -1.92 12.48 -5.59
CA LEU A 194 -2.33 13.87 -5.85
C LEU A 194 -2.68 14.61 -4.56
N TRP A 195 -3.38 13.96 -3.63
CA TRP A 195 -3.65 14.54 -2.33
C TRP A 195 -2.36 14.86 -1.56
N CYS A 196 -1.37 13.96 -1.58
CA CYS A 196 -0.07 14.22 -0.96
C CYS A 196 0.69 15.37 -1.64
N ILE A 197 0.62 15.46 -2.97
CA ILE A 197 1.21 16.56 -3.75
C ILE A 197 0.56 17.91 -3.37
N ASP A 198 -0.75 17.96 -3.21
CA ASP A 198 -1.47 19.16 -2.77
C ASP A 198 -1.09 19.56 -1.32
N LYS A 199 -0.57 18.63 -0.52
CA LYS A 199 0.00 18.90 0.81
C LYS A 199 1.48 19.26 0.79
N GLY A 200 2.08 19.43 -0.38
CA GLY A 200 3.47 19.87 -0.57
C GLY A 200 4.48 18.76 -0.80
N ALA A 201 4.04 17.56 -1.15
CA ALA A 201 4.96 16.51 -1.60
C ALA A 201 5.56 16.85 -2.99
N GLU A 202 6.76 16.34 -3.23
CA GLU A 202 7.49 16.53 -4.48
C GLU A 202 7.43 15.26 -5.33
N TRP A 203 7.12 15.39 -6.62
CA TRP A 203 6.99 14.27 -7.57
C TRP A 203 8.25 13.41 -7.75
N ASN A 204 9.41 13.97 -7.55
CA ASN A 204 10.71 13.35 -7.83
C ASN A 204 11.49 13.03 -6.55
N LYS A 205 10.81 12.81 -5.44
CA LYS A 205 11.41 12.57 -4.15
C LYS A 205 10.91 11.30 -3.50
N ALA A 206 11.82 10.41 -3.11
CA ALA A 206 11.50 9.26 -2.28
C ALA A 206 11.25 9.68 -0.83
N TYR A 207 10.12 9.29 -0.28
CA TYR A 207 9.79 9.49 1.12
C TYR A 207 9.92 8.17 1.89
N LYS A 208 10.27 8.29 3.18
CA LYS A 208 10.51 7.12 4.02
C LYS A 208 9.23 6.37 4.32
N VAL A 209 9.22 5.07 4.03
CA VAL A 209 8.21 4.15 4.51
C VAL A 209 8.58 3.67 5.91
N TYR A 210 7.66 3.82 6.86
CA TYR A 210 7.81 3.32 8.22
C TYR A 210 7.15 1.95 8.34
N GLN A 211 7.73 1.07 9.17
CA GLN A 211 7.17 -0.27 9.39
C GLN A 211 5.79 -0.22 10.03
N SER A 212 5.51 0.80 10.82
CA SER A 212 4.21 1.00 11.46
C SER A 212 3.98 2.47 11.81
N VAL A 213 2.71 2.84 11.93
CA VAL A 213 2.26 4.12 12.49
C VAL A 213 1.69 3.82 13.88
N PRO A 214 2.50 3.97 14.96
CA PRO A 214 2.14 3.47 16.27
C PRO A 214 0.99 4.28 16.88
N ARG A 215 -0.01 3.57 17.40
CA ARG A 215 -1.09 4.14 18.18
C ARG A 215 -0.63 4.40 19.62
N LYS A 216 -0.86 5.62 20.10
CA LYS A 216 -0.65 5.94 21.51
C LYS A 216 -1.85 5.43 22.32
N VAL A 217 -1.79 4.19 22.77
CA VAL A 217 -2.79 3.64 23.68
C VAL A 217 -2.35 3.94 25.11
N GLU A 218 -3.14 4.72 25.85
CA GLU A 218 -2.99 4.81 27.31
C GLU A 218 -3.44 3.47 27.89
N LYS A 219 -2.48 2.68 28.35
CA LYS A 219 -2.76 1.47 29.09
C LYS A 219 -3.05 1.86 30.55
N ILE A 220 -4.17 1.41 31.09
CA ILE A 220 -4.53 1.58 32.48
C ILE A 220 -4.14 0.31 33.24
N LEU A 221 -3.23 0.43 34.17
CA LEU A 221 -2.94 -0.64 35.11
C LEU A 221 -3.87 -0.52 36.32
N GLU A 222 -4.63 -1.57 36.59
CA GLU A 222 -5.43 -1.69 37.78
C GLU A 222 -4.66 -2.49 38.81
N VAL A 223 -4.28 -1.88 39.91
CA VAL A 223 -3.55 -2.53 41.01
C VAL A 223 -4.45 -2.51 42.25
N LYS A 224 -4.50 -3.64 42.97
CA LYS A 224 -5.11 -3.71 44.29
C LYS A 224 -4.09 -3.25 45.33
N THR A 225 -4.45 -2.30 46.17
CA THR A 225 -3.66 -1.93 47.35
C THR A 225 -3.66 -3.05 48.39
N ALA A 226 -2.83 -2.92 49.40
CA ALA A 226 -2.82 -3.87 50.54
C ALA A 226 -4.18 -3.88 51.28
N GLU A 227 -4.91 -2.76 51.24
CA GLU A 227 -6.25 -2.61 51.82
C GLU A 227 -7.36 -3.11 50.89
N GLY A 228 -7.01 -3.64 49.71
CA GLY A 228 -7.96 -4.20 48.74
C GLY A 228 -8.63 -3.21 47.81
N GLU A 229 -8.26 -1.92 47.87
CA GLU A 229 -8.77 -0.91 46.97
C GLU A 229 -8.16 -1.06 45.58
N LYS A 230 -8.98 -0.79 44.54
CA LYS A 230 -8.53 -0.80 43.15
C LYS A 230 -8.10 0.62 42.75
N VAL A 231 -6.80 0.77 42.48
CA VAL A 231 -6.25 2.03 41.99
C VAL A 231 -5.84 1.89 40.52
N ARG A 232 -6.24 2.84 39.67
CA ARG A 232 -5.97 2.87 38.24
C ARG A 232 -4.89 3.87 37.92
N PHE A 233 -3.81 3.39 37.29
CA PHE A 233 -2.69 4.22 36.86
C PHE A 233 -2.55 4.18 35.34
N PRO A 234 -2.54 5.32 34.65
CA PRO A 234 -2.12 5.39 33.26
C PRO A 234 -0.61 5.08 33.17
N TYR A 235 -0.21 4.15 32.30
CA TYR A 235 1.19 3.87 32.08
C TYR A 235 1.52 3.75 30.58
N ARG A 236 2.71 4.24 30.19
CA ARG A 236 3.18 4.18 28.79
C ARG A 236 4.06 2.98 28.50
N LYS A 237 4.72 2.39 29.49
CA LYS A 237 5.61 1.23 29.32
C LYS A 237 5.78 0.45 30.62
N ILE A 238 5.55 -0.86 30.54
CA ILE A 238 6.00 -1.79 31.59
C ILE A 238 7.36 -2.34 31.16
N VAL A 239 8.38 -2.21 32.02
CA VAL A 239 9.65 -2.91 31.86
C VAL A 239 9.68 -4.01 32.90
N VAL A 240 9.63 -5.27 32.44
CA VAL A 240 9.75 -6.43 33.32
C VAL A 240 11.21 -6.83 33.36
N TYR A 241 11.84 -6.73 34.54
CA TYR A 241 13.17 -7.24 34.76
C TYR A 241 13.05 -8.63 35.45
N LYS A 242 13.68 -9.64 34.87
CA LYS A 242 13.91 -10.91 35.57
C LYS A 242 15.23 -10.76 36.33
N GLU A 243 15.17 -10.78 37.65
CA GLU A 243 16.36 -10.86 38.48
C GLU A 243 16.89 -12.31 38.50
N LYS A 244 18.19 -12.50 38.85
CA LYS A 244 18.86 -13.80 38.84
C LYS A 244 18.20 -14.86 39.75
N ASP A 245 17.33 -14.46 40.65
CA ASP A 245 16.64 -15.32 41.65
C ASP A 245 15.21 -15.67 41.26
N ASN A 246 14.84 -15.60 40.00
CA ASN A 246 13.47 -15.82 39.48
C ASN A 246 12.38 -14.86 40.03
N LYS A 247 12.74 -13.80 40.73
CA LYS A 247 11.80 -12.77 41.15
C LYS A 247 11.56 -11.79 39.99
N THR A 248 10.30 -11.57 39.65
CA THR A 248 9.91 -10.62 38.65
C THR A 248 9.67 -9.26 39.31
N ARG A 249 10.51 -8.26 39.01
CA ARG A 249 10.28 -6.87 39.41
C ARG A 249 9.59 -6.12 38.28
N ILE A 250 8.42 -5.59 38.58
CA ILE A 250 7.69 -4.72 37.64
C ILE A 250 8.02 -3.29 38.00
N ILE A 251 8.72 -2.57 37.13
CA ILE A 251 9.00 -1.14 37.31
C ILE A 251 8.06 -0.38 36.37
N LEU A 252 7.15 0.38 36.94
CA LEU A 252 6.28 1.31 36.22
C LEU A 252 7.05 2.59 35.98
N LYS A 253 7.34 2.93 34.70
CA LYS A 253 7.86 4.26 34.36
C LYS A 253 6.68 5.20 34.11
N ASN A 254 6.51 6.16 35.00
CA ASN A 254 5.57 7.28 34.82
C ASN A 254 6.12 8.24 33.77
N PRO A 255 5.31 8.71 32.80
CA PRO A 255 5.74 9.71 31.82
C PRO A 255 6.12 11.06 32.42
N LEU A 256 5.78 11.33 33.69
CA LEU A 256 6.12 12.58 34.39
C LEU A 256 7.54 12.61 34.98
N ASP A 257 8.26 11.48 35.02
CA ASP A 257 9.61 11.39 35.60
C ASP A 257 10.75 11.91 34.67
N LYS A 258 10.42 12.68 33.66
CA LYS A 258 11.40 13.34 32.76
C LYS A 258 11.58 14.84 33.00
N GLN A 259 11.19 15.33 34.16
CA GLN A 259 11.50 16.69 34.60
C GLN A 259 12.09 16.66 36.03
N ALA A 260 13.31 16.18 36.13
CA ALA A 260 14.23 16.43 37.22
C ALA A 260 15.66 16.32 36.67
#